data_4e14b2ce0e18505868e8fa5e3228ff44
#
_entry.id   4e14b2ce0e18505868e8fa5e3228ff44
#
_cell.length_a   1.000
_cell.length_b   1.000
_cell.length_c   1.000
_cell.angle_alpha   90.00
_cell.angle_beta   90.00
_cell.angle_gamma   90.00
#
_symmetry.space_group_name_H-M   'P 1'
#
loop_
_entity.id
_entity.type
_entity.pdbx_description
1 polymer ?
#
loop_
_entity_poly.entity_id
_entity_poly.type
_entity_poly.pdbx_seq_one_letter_code
_entity_poly.pdbx_strand_id
1 'polypeptide(L)'
;MSGRWPLGSEVKHGALTGGAMLYDASRVNNFAPAWFDPNYWQSRGDIEGTARGRGTTHFFKTAGKSFALRHYRRGGLMAHLSRDKYYWRGEDNTRPFAEWQLTYRLHRAGLPVPAPIAARYIRDGLGYRGDLITERLPTVGSLAECLSKGALSILTWILIGRCVRRFHDLGVCHADLNAHNILLSEEAVYLIDFDRCQLRKAGLWRDENLVRLRRSLEKVTYALPNERFGEADWHGLLDGYRQSSGEQSLAPAG
;
A
#
# COMPACT_ATOMS: atom_id res chain seq x y z
N MET A 1 -20.15 -13.40 3.55
CA MET A 1 -19.42 -14.67 3.34
C MET A 1 -17.94 -14.34 3.29
N SER A 2 -17.21 -14.53 4.39
CA SER A 2 -15.75 -14.37 4.45
C SER A 2 -15.09 -15.66 3.93
N GLY A 3 -15.06 -15.80 2.61
CA GLY A 3 -14.29 -16.88 1.99
C GLY A 3 -12.82 -16.65 2.30
N ARG A 4 -12.21 -17.45 3.20
CA ARG A 4 -10.75 -17.56 3.29
C ARG A 4 -10.25 -17.99 1.91
N TRP A 5 -9.56 -17.10 1.25
CA TRP A 5 -8.84 -17.49 0.04
C TRP A 5 -7.62 -18.30 0.49
N PRO A 6 -7.34 -19.43 -0.17
CA PRO A 6 -6.19 -20.22 0.19
C PRO A 6 -4.92 -19.39 0.01
N LEU A 7 -4.16 -19.23 1.08
CA LEU A 7 -2.81 -18.69 1.04
C LEU A 7 -1.88 -19.80 0.50
N GLY A 8 -0.86 -19.43 -0.24
CA GLY A 8 0.12 -20.38 -0.75
C GLY A 8 0.87 -21.12 0.38
N SER A 9 1.47 -22.25 0.06
CA SER A 9 2.25 -23.06 1.03
C SER A 9 3.48 -22.33 1.60
N GLU A 10 3.93 -21.29 0.92
CA GLU A 10 5.01 -20.39 1.32
C GLU A 10 4.63 -19.47 2.47
N VAL A 11 3.33 -19.24 2.70
CA VAL A 11 2.86 -18.42 3.80
C VAL A 11 2.91 -19.20 5.11
N LYS A 12 3.66 -18.68 6.06
CA LYS A 12 3.80 -19.28 7.39
C LYS A 12 3.05 -18.44 8.42
N HIS A 13 2.41 -19.14 9.34
CA HIS A 13 1.78 -18.59 10.52
C HIS A 13 2.61 -18.98 11.74
N GLY A 14 3.01 -17.99 12.55
CA GLY A 14 3.80 -18.17 13.76
C GLY A 14 3.07 -17.62 14.98
N ALA A 15 3.02 -18.40 16.06
CA ALA A 15 2.52 -17.92 17.34
C ALA A 15 3.54 -16.98 18.00
N LEU A 16 3.05 -15.93 18.67
CA LEU A 16 3.82 -15.01 19.51
C LEU A 16 3.19 -14.94 20.89
N THR A 17 3.96 -14.52 21.90
CA THR A 17 3.41 -14.25 23.23
C THR A 17 2.32 -13.18 23.11
N GLY A 18 1.08 -13.58 23.34
CA GLY A 18 -0.08 -12.70 23.25
C GLY A 18 -0.53 -12.33 21.83
N GLY A 19 -0.05 -12.99 20.79
CA GLY A 19 -0.42 -12.66 19.42
C GLY A 19 0.01 -13.67 18.38
N ALA A 20 0.07 -13.24 17.13
CA ALA A 20 0.57 -14.06 16.04
C ALA A 20 1.20 -13.20 14.94
N MET A 21 1.90 -13.87 14.04
CA MET A 21 2.49 -13.28 12.82
C MET A 21 2.19 -14.15 11.60
N LEU A 22 2.11 -13.49 10.45
CA LEU A 22 2.13 -14.10 9.11
C LEU A 22 3.38 -13.61 8.38
N TYR A 23 3.99 -14.49 7.57
CA TYR A 23 5.07 -14.06 6.69
C TYR A 23 5.19 -14.97 5.45
N ASP A 24 5.72 -14.43 4.37
CA ASP A 24 6.03 -15.15 3.15
C ASP A 24 7.46 -15.69 3.22
N ALA A 25 7.60 -16.99 3.48
CA ALA A 25 8.88 -17.66 3.64
C ALA A 25 9.67 -17.78 2.32
N SER A 26 9.03 -17.59 1.16
CA SER A 26 9.72 -17.60 -0.14
C SER A 26 10.51 -16.32 -0.40
N ARG A 27 10.18 -15.23 0.31
CA ARG A 27 10.79 -13.90 0.09
C ARG A 27 11.89 -13.56 1.07
N VAL A 28 11.88 -14.18 2.25
CA VAL A 28 12.82 -13.89 3.33
C VAL A 28 13.34 -15.18 3.94
N ASN A 29 14.66 -15.26 4.03
CA ASN A 29 15.34 -16.31 4.76
C ASN A 29 15.50 -15.90 6.22
N ASN A 30 15.35 -16.84 7.15
CA ASN A 30 15.59 -16.62 8.59
C ASN A 30 14.76 -15.46 9.18
N PHE A 31 13.49 -15.34 8.76
CA PHE A 31 12.58 -14.36 9.33
C PHE A 31 12.42 -14.56 10.84
N ALA A 32 12.53 -13.50 11.63
CA ALA A 32 12.40 -13.54 13.07
C ALA A 32 11.45 -12.45 13.60
N PRO A 33 10.76 -12.68 14.74
CA PRO A 33 9.90 -11.67 15.37
C PRO A 33 10.58 -10.33 15.65
N ALA A 34 11.90 -10.34 15.86
CA ALA A 34 12.71 -9.12 16.04
C ALA A 34 12.67 -8.16 14.85
N TRP A 35 12.30 -8.65 13.66
CA TRP A 35 12.18 -7.79 12.46
C TRP A 35 11.12 -6.70 12.62
N PHE A 36 10.15 -6.90 13.50
CA PHE A 36 9.12 -5.89 13.81
C PHE A 36 9.57 -4.84 14.84
N ASP A 37 10.81 -4.90 15.34
CA ASP A 37 11.36 -3.91 16.27
C ASP A 37 12.32 -2.97 15.55
N PRO A 38 12.00 -1.67 15.42
CA PRO A 38 12.93 -0.70 14.82
C PRO A 38 14.29 -0.63 15.54
N ASN A 39 14.32 -0.85 16.88
CA ASN A 39 15.55 -0.82 17.64
C ASN A 39 16.49 -1.98 17.28
N TYR A 40 15.94 -3.14 16.91
CA TYR A 40 16.72 -4.26 16.41
C TYR A 40 17.53 -3.87 15.17
N TRP A 41 16.91 -3.16 14.23
CA TRP A 41 17.56 -2.69 13.00
C TRP A 41 18.52 -1.53 13.26
N GLN A 42 18.15 -0.63 14.18
CA GLN A 42 18.99 0.51 14.55
C GLN A 42 20.29 0.06 15.22
N SER A 43 20.23 -0.91 16.15
CA SER A 43 21.43 -1.43 16.82
C SER A 43 22.39 -2.16 15.88
N ARG A 44 21.92 -2.62 14.73
CA ARG A 44 22.71 -3.27 13.67
C ARG A 44 23.26 -2.29 12.64
N GLY A 45 22.81 -1.03 12.65
CA GLY A 45 23.14 -0.07 11.61
C GLY A 45 22.42 -0.29 10.27
N ASP A 46 21.37 -1.11 10.26
CA ASP A 46 20.67 -1.52 9.04
C ASP A 46 19.49 -0.59 8.68
N ILE A 47 19.23 0.49 9.44
CA ILE A 47 18.21 1.51 9.12
C ILE A 47 18.71 2.40 7.97
N GLU A 48 17.94 2.45 6.88
CA GLU A 48 18.20 3.32 5.72
C GLU A 48 17.52 4.69 5.83
N GLY A 49 16.51 4.84 6.70
CA GLY A 49 15.78 6.09 6.87
C GLY A 49 14.38 5.89 7.43
N THR A 50 13.63 6.97 7.46
CA THR A 50 12.24 6.98 7.93
C THR A 50 11.37 7.86 7.04
N ALA A 51 10.10 7.48 6.88
CA ALA A 51 9.07 8.35 6.32
C ALA A 51 8.04 8.69 7.40
N ARG A 52 7.60 9.93 7.43
CA ARG A 52 6.56 10.43 8.34
C ARG A 52 5.23 10.47 7.61
N GLY A 53 4.21 9.86 8.20
CA GLY A 53 2.82 9.94 7.80
C GLY A 53 1.95 10.02 9.05
N ARG A 54 0.85 9.27 9.13
CA ARG A 54 0.09 9.10 10.39
C ARG A 54 0.91 8.42 11.49
N GLY A 55 1.96 7.68 11.08
CA GLY A 55 2.98 7.05 11.93
C GLY A 55 4.34 7.20 11.29
N THR A 56 5.34 6.58 11.90
CA THR A 56 6.67 6.46 11.33
C THR A 56 6.78 5.13 10.60
N THR A 57 7.18 5.16 9.33
CA THR A 57 7.63 3.99 8.60
C THR A 57 9.15 3.96 8.65
N HIS A 58 9.72 2.85 9.11
CA HIS A 58 11.15 2.66 9.15
C HIS A 58 11.59 1.85 7.93
N PHE A 59 12.56 2.35 7.20
CA PHE A 59 13.19 1.63 6.11
C PHE A 59 14.45 0.95 6.61
N PHE A 60 14.59 -0.34 6.34
CA PHE A 60 15.76 -1.12 6.74
C PHE A 60 16.20 -2.05 5.61
N LYS A 61 17.47 -2.47 5.66
CA LYS A 61 18.07 -3.33 4.66
C LYS A 61 18.62 -4.60 5.30
N THR A 62 18.34 -5.74 4.66
CA THR A 62 18.94 -7.02 5.05
C THR A 62 19.00 -7.95 3.84
N ALA A 63 20.04 -8.80 3.77
CA ALA A 63 20.28 -9.74 2.66
C ALA A 63 20.18 -9.08 1.27
N GLY A 64 20.68 -7.84 1.14
CA GLY A 64 20.69 -7.09 -0.12
C GLY A 64 19.34 -6.48 -0.54
N LYS A 65 18.28 -6.65 0.26
CA LYS A 65 16.93 -6.12 0.00
C LYS A 65 16.54 -5.05 1.02
N SER A 66 15.77 -4.07 0.57
CA SER A 66 15.23 -3.00 1.42
C SER A 66 13.77 -3.24 1.72
N PHE A 67 13.36 -2.93 2.94
CA PHE A 67 12.03 -3.18 3.48
C PHE A 67 11.47 -1.93 4.15
N ALA A 68 10.14 -1.88 4.26
CA ALA A 68 9.39 -0.86 4.97
C ALA A 68 8.63 -1.49 6.14
N LEU A 69 8.96 -1.12 7.36
CA LEU A 69 8.26 -1.51 8.59
C LEU A 69 7.32 -0.38 9.02
N ARG A 70 6.04 -0.67 9.06
CA ARG A 70 4.98 0.25 9.47
C ARG A 70 4.27 -0.25 10.71
N HIS A 71 4.25 0.59 11.77
CA HIS A 71 3.39 0.39 12.93
C HIS A 71 2.04 1.05 12.70
N TYR A 72 0.94 0.33 12.95
CA TYR A 72 -0.42 0.87 12.79
C TYR A 72 -0.74 1.90 13.86
N ARG A 73 -1.08 3.11 13.45
CA ARG A 73 -1.51 4.18 14.36
C ARG A 73 -2.88 4.71 13.98
N ARG A 74 -3.69 5.05 14.99
CA ARG A 74 -4.96 5.73 14.78
C ARG A 74 -4.72 7.19 14.43
N GLY A 75 -5.54 7.72 13.51
CA GLY A 75 -5.65 9.15 13.26
C GLY A 75 -6.96 9.72 13.83
N GLY A 76 -7.07 11.06 13.84
CA GLY A 76 -8.29 11.76 14.26
C GLY A 76 -8.51 11.78 15.78
N LEU A 77 -9.72 12.18 16.20
CA LEU A 77 -10.13 12.33 17.61
C LEU A 77 -9.89 11.09 18.48
N MET A 78 -10.01 9.89 17.89
CA MET A 78 -9.77 8.63 18.62
C MET A 78 -8.29 8.41 19.00
N ALA A 79 -7.35 9.17 18.42
CA ALA A 79 -5.94 9.10 18.78
C ALA A 79 -5.66 9.65 20.19
N HIS A 80 -6.57 10.45 20.75
CA HIS A 80 -6.47 10.95 22.13
C HIS A 80 -6.73 9.87 23.18
N LEU A 81 -7.55 8.86 22.87
CA LEU A 81 -7.86 7.75 23.80
C LEU A 81 -6.85 6.60 23.70
N SER A 82 -6.36 6.31 22.50
CA SER A 82 -5.27 5.33 22.26
C SER A 82 -4.72 5.51 20.87
N ARG A 83 -3.39 5.75 20.77
CA ARG A 83 -2.73 6.05 19.48
C ARG A 83 -2.54 4.82 18.59
N ASP A 84 -2.51 3.61 19.15
CA ASP A 84 -2.08 2.39 18.46
C ASP A 84 -2.90 1.13 18.78
N LYS A 85 -3.92 1.22 19.67
CA LYS A 85 -4.79 0.10 20.00
C LYS A 85 -6.04 0.06 19.14
N TYR A 86 -6.35 -1.13 18.63
CA TYR A 86 -7.55 -1.42 17.86
C TYR A 86 -8.39 -2.45 18.60
N TYR A 87 -9.72 -2.35 18.51
CA TYR A 87 -10.62 -3.30 19.13
C TYR A 87 -10.49 -4.69 18.49
N TRP A 88 -10.37 -5.72 19.32
CA TRP A 88 -10.23 -7.11 18.90
C TRP A 88 -11.55 -7.67 18.35
N ARG A 89 -11.52 -8.21 17.14
CA ARG A 89 -12.66 -8.88 16.48
C ARG A 89 -12.25 -10.21 15.85
N GLY A 90 -11.25 -10.86 16.41
CA GLY A 90 -10.64 -12.05 15.84
C GLY A 90 -9.41 -11.74 14.98
N GLU A 91 -8.57 -12.75 14.81
CA GLU A 91 -7.26 -12.66 14.14
C GLU A 91 -7.36 -12.13 12.71
N ASP A 92 -8.22 -12.76 11.89
CA ASP A 92 -8.39 -12.41 10.48
C ASP A 92 -8.92 -10.98 10.26
N ASN A 93 -9.53 -10.38 11.30
CA ASN A 93 -10.05 -9.02 11.27
C ASN A 93 -9.05 -7.99 11.82
N THR A 94 -7.83 -8.42 12.19
CA THR A 94 -6.79 -7.46 12.53
C THR A 94 -6.33 -6.73 11.28
N ARG A 95 -6.10 -5.41 11.39
CA ARG A 95 -5.72 -4.58 10.25
C ARG A 95 -4.46 -5.09 9.54
N PRO A 96 -3.36 -5.43 10.25
CA PRO A 96 -2.16 -5.93 9.60
C PRO A 96 -2.39 -7.24 8.84
N PHE A 97 -3.18 -8.18 9.38
CA PHE A 97 -3.45 -9.44 8.70
C PHE A 97 -4.36 -9.24 7.49
N ALA A 98 -5.43 -8.48 7.64
CA ALA A 98 -6.35 -8.18 6.54
C ALA A 98 -5.65 -7.46 5.39
N GLU A 99 -4.82 -6.45 5.68
CA GLU A 99 -4.06 -5.72 4.68
C GLU A 99 -2.97 -6.61 4.04
N TRP A 100 -2.23 -7.38 4.85
CA TRP A 100 -1.22 -8.30 4.35
C TRP A 100 -1.84 -9.33 3.37
N GLN A 101 -2.95 -9.95 3.76
CA GLN A 101 -3.65 -10.95 2.94
C GLN A 101 -4.18 -10.34 1.63
N LEU A 102 -4.75 -9.13 1.67
CA LEU A 102 -5.20 -8.45 0.47
C LEU A 102 -4.02 -8.12 -0.44
N THR A 103 -2.96 -7.50 0.09
CA THR A 103 -1.77 -7.12 -0.68
C THR A 103 -1.07 -8.35 -1.28
N TYR A 104 -1.01 -9.47 -0.54
CA TYR A 104 -0.50 -10.75 -1.04
C TYR A 104 -1.25 -11.22 -2.30
N ARG A 105 -2.59 -11.15 -2.29
CA ARG A 105 -3.42 -11.52 -3.45
C ARG A 105 -3.19 -10.60 -4.63
N LEU A 106 -3.16 -9.30 -4.37
CA LEU A 106 -2.94 -8.29 -5.41
C LEU A 106 -1.56 -8.47 -6.06
N HIS A 107 -0.55 -8.72 -5.24
CA HIS A 107 0.81 -9.00 -5.72
C HIS A 107 0.85 -10.28 -6.58
N ARG A 108 0.20 -11.36 -6.10
CA ARG A 108 0.09 -12.63 -6.86
C ARG A 108 -0.70 -12.48 -8.16
N ALA A 109 -1.64 -11.56 -8.22
CA ALA A 109 -2.37 -11.22 -9.44
C ALA A 109 -1.58 -10.29 -10.39
N GLY A 110 -0.32 -9.98 -10.09
CA GLY A 110 0.53 -9.12 -10.93
C GLY A 110 0.17 -7.63 -10.88
N LEU A 111 -0.57 -7.19 -9.86
CA LEU A 111 -0.80 -5.77 -9.67
C LEU A 111 0.43 -5.08 -9.07
N PRO A 112 0.68 -3.82 -9.43
CA PRO A 112 1.83 -3.05 -8.95
C PRO A 112 1.59 -2.60 -7.50
N VAL A 113 1.87 -3.49 -6.57
CA VAL A 113 1.84 -3.28 -5.12
C VAL A 113 3.17 -3.71 -4.51
N PRO A 114 3.57 -3.17 -3.34
CA PRO A 114 4.73 -3.68 -2.63
C PRO A 114 4.50 -5.16 -2.26
N ALA A 115 5.52 -5.99 -2.41
CA ALA A 115 5.42 -7.37 -1.96
C ALA A 115 5.22 -7.41 -0.44
N PRO A 116 4.17 -8.04 0.08
CA PRO A 116 3.96 -8.16 1.51
C PRO A 116 4.93 -9.22 2.07
N ILE A 117 5.69 -8.84 3.07
CA ILE A 117 6.71 -9.71 3.68
C ILE A 117 6.15 -10.35 4.93
N ALA A 118 5.74 -9.55 5.91
CA ALA A 118 5.22 -10.06 7.17
C ALA A 118 4.21 -9.10 7.80
N ALA A 119 3.33 -9.65 8.62
CA ALA A 119 2.42 -8.90 9.47
C ALA A 119 2.38 -9.54 10.86
N ARG A 120 2.20 -8.71 11.91
CA ARG A 120 1.93 -9.22 13.26
C ARG A 120 0.82 -8.43 13.93
N TYR A 121 0.19 -9.08 14.90
CA TYR A 121 -0.57 -8.40 15.94
C TYR A 121 -0.16 -8.91 17.33
N ILE A 122 -0.27 -8.03 18.33
CA ILE A 122 -0.10 -8.37 19.75
C ILE A 122 -1.34 -7.87 20.50
N ARG A 123 -1.98 -8.76 21.25
CA ARG A 123 -3.14 -8.48 22.10
C ARG A 123 -2.73 -7.58 23.27
N ASP A 124 -3.61 -6.66 23.61
CA ASP A 124 -3.47 -5.79 24.78
C ASP A 124 -4.86 -5.52 25.37
N GLY A 125 -5.25 -6.36 26.32
CA GLY A 125 -6.59 -6.38 26.89
C GLY A 125 -7.66 -6.68 25.84
N LEU A 126 -8.65 -5.79 25.71
CA LEU A 126 -9.73 -5.88 24.71
C LEU A 126 -9.29 -5.42 23.30
N GLY A 127 -8.04 -5.01 23.15
CA GLY A 127 -7.50 -4.52 21.89
C GLY A 127 -6.29 -5.30 21.41
N TYR A 128 -5.70 -4.76 20.34
CA TYR A 128 -4.43 -5.23 19.79
C TYR A 128 -3.65 -4.06 19.18
N ARG A 129 -2.34 -4.23 19.07
CA ARG A 129 -1.41 -3.42 18.24
C ARG A 129 -0.96 -4.27 17.08
N GLY A 130 -0.49 -3.64 16.01
CA GLY A 130 -0.05 -4.38 14.85
C GLY A 130 0.97 -3.66 13.99
N ASP A 131 1.71 -4.47 13.24
CA ASP A 131 2.78 -4.03 12.35
C ASP A 131 2.68 -4.76 11.01
N LEU A 132 3.19 -4.10 9.97
CA LEU A 132 3.29 -4.62 8.62
C LEU A 132 4.68 -4.37 8.08
N ILE A 133 5.28 -5.39 7.47
CA ILE A 133 6.52 -5.27 6.71
C ILE A 133 6.21 -5.56 5.24
N THR A 134 6.64 -4.65 4.36
CA THR A 134 6.58 -4.83 2.91
C THR A 134 7.97 -4.64 2.30
N GLU A 135 8.18 -5.13 1.11
CA GLU A 135 9.36 -4.76 0.33
C GLU A 135 9.29 -3.26 -0.01
N ARG A 136 10.43 -2.56 0.10
CA ARG A 136 10.53 -1.16 -0.29
C ARG A 136 10.58 -1.07 -1.81
N LEU A 137 9.67 -0.30 -2.39
CA LEU A 137 9.62 -0.08 -3.82
C LEU A 137 10.72 0.91 -4.26
N PRO A 138 11.37 0.67 -5.41
CA PRO A 138 12.31 1.61 -6.01
C PRO A 138 11.54 2.76 -6.68
N THR A 139 11.16 3.77 -5.91
CA THR A 139 10.32 4.88 -6.39
C THR A 139 11.02 6.22 -6.26
N VAL A 140 10.65 7.15 -7.12
CA VAL A 140 11.13 8.55 -7.04
C VAL A 140 10.34 9.36 -6.01
N GLY A 141 9.21 8.83 -5.56
CA GLY A 141 8.35 9.42 -4.53
C GLY A 141 6.87 9.15 -4.75
N SER A 142 6.05 9.66 -3.85
CA SER A 142 4.60 9.70 -4.03
C SER A 142 4.22 10.72 -5.12
N LEU A 143 3.04 10.54 -5.71
CA LEU A 143 2.50 11.49 -6.68
C LEU A 143 2.45 12.92 -6.12
N ALA A 144 2.11 13.06 -4.82
CA ALA A 144 2.13 14.36 -4.15
C ALA A 144 3.54 14.96 -4.08
N GLU A 145 4.56 14.16 -3.75
CA GLU A 145 5.97 14.60 -3.71
C GLU A 145 6.50 14.92 -5.11
N CYS A 146 6.12 14.17 -6.12
CA CYS A 146 6.50 14.44 -7.51
C CYS A 146 5.90 15.77 -8.00
N LEU A 147 4.62 16.02 -7.71
CA LEU A 147 3.95 17.28 -8.05
C LEU A 147 4.56 18.50 -7.34
N SER A 148 5.06 18.32 -6.11
CA SER A 148 5.76 19.41 -5.42
C SER A 148 7.08 19.81 -6.11
N LYS A 149 7.71 18.88 -6.82
CA LYS A 149 8.98 19.11 -7.54
C LYS A 149 8.79 19.62 -8.97
N GLY A 150 7.74 19.18 -9.67
CA GLY A 150 7.52 19.55 -11.07
C GLY A 150 6.15 19.15 -11.60
N ALA A 151 5.78 19.68 -12.76
CA ALA A 151 4.67 19.19 -13.54
C ALA A 151 5.00 17.78 -14.09
N LEU A 152 3.97 16.97 -14.27
CA LEU A 152 4.11 15.64 -14.82
C LEU A 152 3.71 15.64 -16.31
N SER A 153 4.27 14.72 -17.08
CA SER A 153 3.88 14.54 -18.47
C SER A 153 2.46 13.98 -18.57
N ILE A 154 1.78 14.28 -19.66
CA ILE A 154 0.46 13.71 -19.96
C ILE A 154 0.52 12.18 -20.02
N LEU A 155 1.62 11.60 -20.45
CA LEU A 155 1.82 10.15 -20.46
C LEU A 155 1.83 9.58 -19.04
N THR A 156 2.43 10.27 -18.08
CA THR A 156 2.40 9.85 -16.66
C THR A 156 0.97 9.82 -16.14
N TRP A 157 0.15 10.81 -16.46
CA TRP A 157 -1.27 10.84 -16.08
C TRP A 157 -2.06 9.67 -16.68
N ILE A 158 -1.82 9.36 -17.97
CA ILE A 158 -2.41 8.19 -18.63
C ILE A 158 -2.01 6.89 -17.89
N LEU A 159 -0.73 6.74 -17.53
CA LEU A 159 -0.23 5.55 -16.81
C LEU A 159 -0.86 5.42 -15.42
N ILE A 160 -1.05 6.53 -14.70
CA ILE A 160 -1.76 6.55 -13.42
C ILE A 160 -3.21 6.05 -13.61
N GLY A 161 -3.92 6.56 -14.62
CA GLY A 161 -5.27 6.14 -14.94
C GLY A 161 -5.36 4.64 -15.25
N ARG A 162 -4.48 4.13 -16.09
CA ARG A 162 -4.37 2.69 -16.40
C ARG A 162 -4.10 1.84 -15.14
N CYS A 163 -3.19 2.31 -14.30
CA CYS A 163 -2.90 1.63 -13.04
C CYS A 163 -4.16 1.52 -12.17
N VAL A 164 -4.84 2.63 -11.88
CA VAL A 164 -6.08 2.64 -11.08
C VAL A 164 -7.14 1.73 -11.71
N ARG A 165 -7.29 1.72 -13.04
CA ARG A 165 -8.22 0.86 -13.76
C ARG A 165 -7.94 -0.62 -13.49
N ARG A 166 -6.69 -1.08 -13.55
CA ARG A 166 -6.33 -2.47 -13.26
C ARG A 166 -6.79 -2.93 -11.88
N PHE A 167 -6.67 -2.07 -10.86
CA PHE A 167 -7.17 -2.38 -9.51
C PHE A 167 -8.70 -2.44 -9.48
N HIS A 168 -9.37 -1.50 -10.12
CA HIS A 168 -10.83 -1.48 -10.19
C HIS A 168 -11.39 -2.69 -10.94
N ASP A 169 -10.72 -3.20 -11.96
CA ASP A 169 -11.16 -4.38 -12.71
C ASP A 169 -11.10 -5.66 -11.87
N LEU A 170 -10.13 -5.77 -10.95
CA LEU A 170 -10.11 -6.82 -9.94
C LEU A 170 -11.03 -6.55 -8.73
N GLY A 171 -11.84 -5.50 -8.79
CA GLY A 171 -12.81 -5.16 -7.75
C GLY A 171 -12.20 -4.50 -6.51
N VAL A 172 -10.97 -3.99 -6.57
CA VAL A 172 -10.31 -3.36 -5.42
C VAL A 172 -10.91 -1.98 -5.15
N CYS A 173 -11.79 -1.89 -4.16
CA CYS A 173 -12.26 -0.62 -3.62
C CYS A 173 -11.22 -0.09 -2.62
N HIS A 174 -10.41 0.86 -3.07
CA HIS A 174 -9.37 1.46 -2.24
C HIS A 174 -9.99 2.45 -1.23
N ALA A 175 -9.84 2.18 0.06
CA ALA A 175 -10.50 2.98 1.11
C ALA A 175 -10.00 4.43 1.18
N ASP A 176 -8.76 4.68 0.74
CA ASP A 176 -8.12 6.00 0.80
C ASP A 176 -7.26 6.27 -0.46
N LEU A 177 -7.87 6.18 -1.66
CA LEU A 177 -7.19 6.51 -2.91
C LEU A 177 -6.88 8.01 -2.97
N ASN A 178 -5.60 8.36 -2.84
CA ASN A 178 -5.15 9.75 -2.80
C ASN A 178 -3.72 9.88 -3.37
N ALA A 179 -3.25 11.11 -3.59
CA ALA A 179 -1.96 11.39 -4.20
C ALA A 179 -0.73 10.90 -3.39
N HIS A 180 -0.87 10.68 -2.08
CA HIS A 180 0.22 10.12 -1.25
C HIS A 180 0.32 8.59 -1.35
N ASN A 181 -0.77 7.93 -1.76
CA ASN A 181 -0.85 6.47 -1.87
C ASN A 181 -0.61 5.95 -3.30
N ILE A 182 -0.25 6.82 -4.22
CA ILE A 182 0.24 6.51 -5.56
C ILE A 182 1.74 6.82 -5.57
N LEU A 183 2.57 5.81 -5.83
CA LEU A 183 4.01 5.97 -5.94
C LEU A 183 4.42 5.88 -7.41
N LEU A 184 5.35 6.73 -7.80
CA LEU A 184 5.90 6.76 -9.15
C LEU A 184 7.32 6.19 -9.16
N SER A 185 7.65 5.40 -10.17
CA SER A 185 9.01 5.05 -10.53
C SER A 185 9.25 5.41 -12.01
N GLU A 186 10.45 5.20 -12.49
CA GLU A 186 10.76 5.41 -13.92
C GLU A 186 9.97 4.45 -14.82
N GLU A 187 9.65 3.25 -14.31
CA GLU A 187 9.04 2.18 -15.11
C GLU A 187 7.57 1.93 -14.79
N ALA A 188 7.09 2.29 -13.60
CA ALA A 188 5.77 1.87 -13.12
C ALA A 188 5.11 2.84 -12.16
N VAL A 189 3.79 2.72 -12.08
CA VAL A 189 2.94 3.35 -11.06
C VAL A 189 2.49 2.28 -10.09
N TYR A 190 2.66 2.52 -8.78
CA TYR A 190 2.27 1.60 -7.71
C TYR A 190 1.17 2.19 -6.83
N LEU A 191 0.29 1.34 -6.31
CA LEU A 191 -0.60 1.70 -5.20
C LEU A 191 -0.11 1.08 -3.90
N ILE A 192 -0.26 1.84 -2.80
CA ILE A 192 0.10 1.43 -1.44
C ILE A 192 -1.02 1.74 -0.45
N ASP A 193 -0.89 1.24 0.78
CA ASP A 193 -1.82 1.46 1.90
C ASP A 193 -3.21 0.87 1.66
N PHE A 194 -3.27 -0.47 1.62
CA PHE A 194 -4.53 -1.20 1.45
C PHE A 194 -5.30 -1.41 2.75
N ASP A 195 -4.99 -0.65 3.79
CA ASP A 195 -5.72 -0.66 5.04
C ASP A 195 -7.21 -0.34 4.81
N ARG A 196 -8.10 -1.19 5.32
CA ARG A 196 -9.57 -1.14 5.11
C ARG A 196 -10.04 -1.26 3.65
N CYS A 197 -9.16 -1.54 2.71
CA CYS A 197 -9.58 -1.82 1.35
C CYS A 197 -10.37 -3.12 1.27
N GLN A 198 -11.24 -3.23 0.29
CA GLN A 198 -12.14 -4.36 0.11
C GLN A 198 -12.25 -4.76 -1.36
N LEU A 199 -12.48 -6.05 -1.60
CA LEU A 199 -12.89 -6.52 -2.92
C LEU A 199 -14.40 -6.39 -3.05
N ARG A 200 -14.87 -5.65 -4.05
CA ARG A 200 -16.29 -5.38 -4.32
C ARG A 200 -16.64 -5.67 -5.77
N LYS A 201 -17.87 -6.06 -6.02
CA LYS A 201 -18.42 -6.06 -7.39
C LYS A 201 -18.38 -4.64 -7.95
N ALA A 202 -18.29 -4.52 -9.29
CA ALA A 202 -18.34 -3.22 -9.96
C ALA A 202 -19.58 -2.40 -9.52
N GLY A 203 -19.40 -1.09 -9.36
CA GLY A 203 -20.46 -0.19 -8.89
C GLY A 203 -19.92 1.24 -8.71
N LEU A 204 -20.76 2.12 -8.17
CA LEU A 204 -20.48 3.56 -8.00
C LEU A 204 -19.23 3.87 -7.18
N TRP A 205 -18.76 2.96 -6.35
CA TRP A 205 -17.52 3.12 -5.58
C TRP A 205 -16.29 3.40 -6.46
N ARG A 206 -16.31 2.98 -7.74
CA ARG A 206 -15.23 3.27 -8.69
C ARG A 206 -15.13 4.77 -8.95
N ASP A 207 -16.29 5.40 -9.20
CA ASP A 207 -16.35 6.86 -9.42
C ASP A 207 -16.04 7.61 -8.13
N GLU A 208 -16.51 7.11 -6.98
CA GLU A 208 -16.18 7.67 -5.66
C GLU A 208 -14.67 7.67 -5.39
N ASN A 209 -13.96 6.61 -5.80
CA ASN A 209 -12.50 6.54 -5.72
C ASN A 209 -11.83 7.59 -6.62
N LEU A 210 -12.30 7.76 -7.85
CA LEU A 210 -11.78 8.79 -8.77
C LEU A 210 -12.05 10.21 -8.24
N VAL A 211 -13.25 10.46 -7.75
CA VAL A 211 -13.61 11.76 -7.14
C VAL A 211 -12.72 12.04 -5.91
N ARG A 212 -12.46 11.03 -5.07
CA ARG A 212 -11.54 11.16 -3.94
C ARG A 212 -10.13 11.51 -4.40
N LEU A 213 -9.62 10.81 -5.43
CA LEU A 213 -8.30 11.08 -6.00
C LEU A 213 -8.20 12.51 -6.52
N ARG A 214 -9.19 12.98 -7.32
CA ARG A 214 -9.23 14.35 -7.84
C ARG A 214 -9.18 15.39 -6.71
N ARG A 215 -10.02 15.25 -5.69
CA ARG A 215 -9.99 16.13 -4.51
C ARG A 215 -8.63 16.13 -3.80
N SER A 216 -7.96 14.98 -3.76
CA SER A 216 -6.62 14.89 -3.18
C SER A 216 -5.60 15.64 -4.02
N LEU A 217 -5.65 15.51 -5.35
CA LEU A 217 -4.78 16.23 -6.28
C LEU A 217 -4.98 17.74 -6.16
N GLU A 218 -6.21 18.22 -6.22
CA GLU A 218 -6.55 19.63 -6.03
C GLU A 218 -6.01 20.16 -4.69
N LYS A 219 -6.16 19.38 -3.62
CA LYS A 219 -5.67 19.77 -2.29
C LYS A 219 -4.15 19.86 -2.21
N VAL A 220 -3.41 18.88 -2.76
CA VAL A 220 -1.93 18.89 -2.66
C VAL A 220 -1.31 19.92 -3.59
N THR A 221 -2.01 20.35 -4.64
CA THR A 221 -1.52 21.35 -5.59
C THR A 221 -2.05 22.76 -5.31
N TYR A 222 -2.97 22.94 -4.36
CA TYR A 222 -3.62 24.23 -4.07
C TYR A 222 -2.64 25.40 -3.84
N ALA A 223 -1.53 25.13 -3.16
CA ALA A 223 -0.49 26.12 -2.87
C ALA A 223 0.71 26.06 -3.84
N LEU A 224 0.63 25.23 -4.89
CA LEU A 224 1.66 25.07 -5.90
C LEU A 224 1.32 25.93 -7.14
N PRO A 225 2.30 26.19 -8.03
CA PRO A 225 2.02 26.83 -9.32
C PRO A 225 0.93 26.05 -10.10
N ASN A 226 0.05 26.77 -10.81
CA ASN A 226 -1.09 26.19 -11.54
C ASN A 226 -0.69 25.17 -12.60
N GLU A 227 0.56 25.19 -13.06
CA GLU A 227 1.09 24.23 -14.02
C GLU A 227 1.32 22.83 -13.44
N ARG A 228 1.10 22.60 -12.13
CA ARG A 228 1.35 21.29 -11.48
C ARG A 228 0.24 20.28 -11.70
N PHE A 229 -1.01 20.73 -11.81
CA PHE A 229 -2.17 19.90 -12.07
C PHE A 229 -3.33 20.76 -12.60
N GLY A 230 -3.93 20.35 -13.72
CA GLY A 230 -5.07 21.02 -14.35
C GLY A 230 -6.04 20.05 -15.01
N GLU A 231 -7.03 20.63 -15.73
CA GLU A 231 -8.07 19.82 -16.40
C GLU A 231 -7.49 18.88 -17.46
N ALA A 232 -6.46 19.32 -18.20
CA ALA A 232 -5.81 18.49 -19.22
C ALA A 232 -5.17 17.24 -18.60
N ASP A 233 -4.54 17.38 -17.43
CA ASP A 233 -3.94 16.27 -16.67
C ASP A 233 -4.99 15.29 -16.18
N TRP A 234 -6.10 15.84 -15.65
CA TRP A 234 -7.23 15.01 -15.21
C TRP A 234 -7.87 14.25 -16.38
N HIS A 235 -8.04 14.89 -17.53
CA HIS A 235 -8.53 14.22 -18.73
C HIS A 235 -7.57 13.11 -19.19
N GLY A 236 -6.26 13.37 -19.19
CA GLY A 236 -5.26 12.34 -19.50
C GLY A 236 -5.35 11.13 -18.58
N LEU A 237 -5.55 11.35 -17.27
CA LEU A 237 -5.78 10.27 -16.31
C LEU A 237 -7.06 9.49 -16.63
N LEU A 238 -8.17 10.20 -16.93
CA LEU A 238 -9.42 9.54 -17.28
C LEU A 238 -9.33 8.77 -18.60
N ASP A 239 -8.57 9.26 -19.57
CA ASP A 239 -8.35 8.55 -20.82
C ASP A 239 -7.59 7.25 -20.59
N GLY A 240 -6.52 7.29 -19.78
CA GLY A 240 -5.83 6.08 -19.35
C GLY A 240 -6.73 5.11 -18.57
N TYR A 241 -7.59 5.62 -17.70
CA TYR A 241 -8.55 4.82 -16.94
C TYR A 241 -9.61 4.14 -17.83
N ARG A 242 -10.08 4.80 -18.90
CA ARG A 242 -11.07 4.26 -19.84
C ARG A 242 -10.49 3.20 -20.78
N GLN A 243 -9.18 3.24 -21.05
CA GLN A 243 -8.52 2.23 -21.87
C GLN A 243 -8.59 0.88 -21.16
N SER A 244 -9.28 -0.09 -21.78
CA SER A 244 -9.40 -1.44 -21.27
C SER A 244 -8.04 -2.12 -21.19
N SER A 245 -7.79 -2.93 -20.16
CA SER A 245 -6.57 -3.75 -20.02
C SER A 245 -6.44 -4.85 -21.08
N GLY A 246 -7.31 -4.87 -22.09
CA GLY A 246 -7.39 -5.90 -23.13
C GLY A 246 -6.41 -5.75 -24.29
N GLU A 247 -5.62 -4.68 -24.39
CA GLU A 247 -4.76 -4.44 -25.56
C GLU A 247 -3.24 -4.60 -25.32
N GLN A 248 -2.83 -5.37 -24.35
CA GLN A 248 -1.46 -5.91 -24.35
C GLN A 248 -1.49 -7.36 -24.89
N SER A 249 -1.93 -7.51 -26.15
CA SER A 249 -1.57 -8.68 -26.96
C SER A 249 -0.07 -8.62 -27.22
N LEU A 250 0.64 -9.61 -26.67
CA LEU A 250 2.01 -9.96 -26.99
C LEU A 250 2.23 -9.91 -28.50
N ALA A 251 3.03 -8.94 -28.96
CA ALA A 251 3.67 -9.07 -30.26
C ALA A 251 4.61 -10.28 -30.17
N PRO A 252 4.53 -11.26 -31.09
CA PRO A 252 5.46 -12.38 -31.09
C PRO A 252 6.85 -11.84 -31.43
N ALA A 253 7.83 -12.17 -30.58
CA ALA A 253 9.22 -12.02 -30.93
C ALA A 253 9.51 -12.89 -32.15
N GLY A 254 9.84 -12.23 -33.29
CA GLY A 254 10.42 -12.86 -34.47
C GLY A 254 11.89 -13.15 -34.26
#